data_7659151afd2d06855b91f24de64766d3
#
_entry.id   7659151afd2d06855b91f24de64766d3
#
_cell.length_a   1.000
_cell.length_b   1.000
_cell.length_c   1.000
_cell.angle_alpha   90.00
_cell.angle_beta   90.00
_cell.angle_gamma   90.00
#
_symmetry.space_group_name_H-M   'P 1'
#
loop_
_entity.id
_entity.type
_entity.pdbx_description
1 polymer ?
#
loop_
_entity_poly.entity_id
_entity_poly.type
_entity_poly.pdbx_seq_one_letter_code
_entity_poly.pdbx_strand_id
1 'polypeptide(L)'
;TDLLDKARLEKKVAALESERKTFHKAKSASSWKLEDYTKKLAHNNDCIVKMTADYEAFLARVQTDKEGNKLNAVRLDGLEATDHKSVGTRLQEIAKNATTGGEYVRIGELYGFPLLVKTEPQLKDGKEVKLNRFFVEGAFKYTYNNGQIAMADTKAASMNFLNALERIPKLVEQYKAQNVTYERDIPILQETVGGVWKKEDELKALKAEVAALERKIQLTLAPPAPEAGQEQTDGVQQEGGQREQQPEVVRRGTDTDSEDFIRSHVLVVRPGMQRETSHHQGMKI
;
A
#
# COMPACT_ATOMS: atom_id res chain seq x y z
N THR A 1 23.82 43.23 30.75
CA THR A 1 22.89 43.44 29.60
C THR A 1 23.21 42.46 28.47
N ASP A 2 24.46 42.36 27.98
CA ASP A 2 24.85 41.48 26.87
C ASP A 2 24.51 39.99 27.11
N LEU A 3 24.68 39.47 28.31
CA LEU A 3 24.29 38.12 28.69
C LEU A 3 22.77 37.85 28.60
N LEU A 4 21.94 38.83 29.00
CA LEU A 4 20.49 38.72 28.91
C LEU A 4 20.02 38.79 27.45
N ASP A 5 20.67 39.61 26.65
CA ASP A 5 20.37 39.74 25.22
C ASP A 5 20.78 38.47 24.45
N LYS A 6 21.94 37.91 24.78
CA LYS A 6 22.37 36.58 24.25
C LYS A 6 21.34 35.51 24.59
N ALA A 7 20.92 35.38 25.84
CA ALA A 7 19.92 34.38 26.27
C ALA A 7 18.58 34.53 25.56
N ARG A 8 18.12 35.78 25.29
CA ARG A 8 16.91 36.03 24.50
C ARG A 8 17.03 35.59 23.06
N LEU A 9 18.18 35.88 22.42
CA LEU A 9 18.45 35.48 21.04
C LEU A 9 18.60 33.98 20.92
N GLU A 10 19.31 33.33 21.83
CA GLU A 10 19.43 31.86 21.85
C GLU A 10 18.07 31.17 21.97
N LYS A 11 17.17 31.70 22.79
CA LYS A 11 15.79 31.19 22.90
C LYS A 11 15.04 31.34 21.57
N LYS A 12 15.21 32.46 20.86
CA LYS A 12 14.59 32.66 19.53
C LYS A 12 15.19 31.70 18.49
N VAL A 13 16.51 31.53 18.49
CA VAL A 13 17.20 30.57 17.62
C VAL A 13 16.70 29.15 17.85
N ALA A 14 16.62 28.72 19.12
CA ALA A 14 16.10 27.40 19.46
C ALA A 14 14.65 27.18 18.99
N ALA A 15 13.79 28.20 19.12
CA ALA A 15 12.41 28.14 18.65
C ALA A 15 12.34 27.99 17.11
N LEU A 16 13.14 28.77 16.37
CA LEU A 16 13.19 28.70 14.91
C LEU A 16 13.82 27.38 14.42
N GLU A 17 14.81 26.86 15.11
CA GLU A 17 15.40 25.53 14.79
C GLU A 17 14.38 24.40 14.99
N SER A 18 13.59 24.48 16.05
CA SER A 18 12.51 23.53 16.30
C SER A 18 11.43 23.60 15.21
N GLU A 19 11.03 24.82 14.81
CA GLU A 19 10.08 25.06 13.73
C GLU A 19 10.63 24.51 12.38
N ARG A 20 11.90 24.80 12.08
CA ARG A 20 12.59 24.29 10.88
C ARG A 20 12.62 22.77 10.85
N LYS A 21 12.95 22.13 11.97
CA LYS A 21 12.94 20.67 12.09
C LYS A 21 11.55 20.08 11.83
N THR A 22 10.53 20.70 12.39
CA THR A 22 9.11 20.30 12.17
C THR A 22 8.72 20.44 10.71
N PHE A 23 9.09 21.55 10.06
CA PHE A 23 8.85 21.76 8.64
C PHE A 23 9.53 20.67 7.78
N HIS A 24 10.81 20.39 7.99
CA HIS A 24 11.51 19.36 7.23
C HIS A 24 10.95 17.96 7.48
N LYS A 25 10.52 17.65 8.69
CA LYS A 25 9.85 16.39 9.01
C LYS A 25 8.53 16.26 8.25
N ALA A 26 7.70 17.30 8.25
CA ALA A 26 6.44 17.33 7.50
C ALA A 26 6.67 17.21 5.99
N LYS A 27 7.66 17.94 5.44
CA LYS A 27 8.05 17.87 4.03
C LYS A 27 8.49 16.45 3.64
N SER A 28 9.32 15.80 4.46
CA SER A 28 9.76 14.43 4.23
C SER A 28 8.59 13.44 4.26
N ALA A 29 7.69 13.55 5.24
CA ALA A 29 6.49 12.72 5.32
C ALA A 29 5.58 12.91 4.08
N SER A 30 5.41 14.16 3.63
CA SER A 30 4.65 14.48 2.40
C SER A 30 5.30 13.90 1.15
N SER A 31 6.63 13.87 1.07
CA SER A 31 7.35 13.27 -0.06
C SER A 31 7.10 11.77 -0.17
N TRP A 32 7.14 11.06 0.95
CA TRP A 32 6.82 9.63 0.99
C TRP A 32 5.37 9.34 0.61
N LYS A 33 4.43 10.15 1.13
CA LYS A 33 3.02 10.01 0.81
C LYS A 33 2.73 10.31 -0.66
N LEU A 34 3.41 11.31 -1.24
CA LEU A 34 3.31 11.64 -2.66
C LEU A 34 3.77 10.47 -3.54
N GLU A 35 4.90 9.87 -3.22
CA GLU A 35 5.41 8.71 -3.96
C GLU A 35 4.44 7.52 -3.87
N ASP A 36 3.94 7.21 -2.68
CA ASP A 36 2.97 6.14 -2.45
C ASP A 36 1.67 6.36 -3.23
N TYR A 37 1.09 7.58 -3.15
CA TYR A 37 -0.15 7.89 -3.86
C TYR A 37 0.01 7.88 -5.37
N THR A 38 1.15 8.34 -5.89
CA THR A 38 1.45 8.30 -7.33
C THR A 38 1.54 6.85 -7.81
N LYS A 39 2.19 5.97 -7.05
CA LYS A 39 2.27 4.55 -7.37
C LYS A 39 0.90 3.85 -7.31
N LYS A 40 0.10 4.16 -6.28
CA LYS A 40 -1.25 3.60 -6.12
C LYS A 40 -2.18 4.05 -7.24
N LEU A 41 -2.15 5.33 -7.61
CA LEU A 41 -2.94 5.86 -8.71
C LEU A 41 -2.60 5.17 -10.03
N ALA A 42 -1.32 5.03 -10.35
CA ALA A 42 -0.86 4.35 -11.56
C ALA A 42 -1.28 2.86 -11.56
N HIS A 43 -1.14 2.18 -10.44
CA HIS A 43 -1.59 0.80 -10.27
C HIS A 43 -3.10 0.65 -10.45
N ASN A 44 -3.90 1.51 -9.81
CA ASN A 44 -5.35 1.47 -9.91
C ASN A 44 -5.81 1.72 -11.36
N ASN A 45 -5.18 2.66 -12.06
CA ASN A 45 -5.49 2.93 -13.46
C ASN A 45 -5.20 1.70 -14.36
N ASP A 46 -4.08 1.02 -14.15
CA ASP A 46 -3.76 -0.23 -14.86
C ASP A 46 -4.80 -1.32 -14.56
N CYS A 47 -5.21 -1.47 -13.30
CA CYS A 47 -6.26 -2.40 -12.90
C CYS A 47 -7.61 -2.06 -13.56
N ILE A 48 -8.01 -0.79 -13.58
CA ILE A 48 -9.25 -0.32 -14.21
C ILE A 48 -9.26 -0.68 -15.70
N VAL A 49 -8.17 -0.39 -16.41
CA VAL A 49 -8.06 -0.69 -17.86
C VAL A 49 -8.21 -2.19 -18.12
N LYS A 50 -7.48 -3.02 -17.38
CA LYS A 50 -7.50 -4.47 -17.55
C LYS A 50 -8.85 -5.09 -17.18
N MET A 51 -9.46 -4.68 -16.07
CA MET A 51 -10.77 -5.16 -15.64
C MET A 51 -11.87 -4.74 -16.62
N THR A 52 -11.81 -3.52 -17.13
CA THR A 52 -12.76 -3.03 -18.14
C THR A 52 -12.66 -3.85 -19.42
N ALA A 53 -11.45 -4.16 -19.89
CA ALA A 53 -11.23 -5.00 -21.06
C ALA A 53 -11.77 -6.43 -20.85
N ASP A 54 -11.56 -7.03 -19.69
CA ASP A 54 -12.12 -8.35 -19.36
C ASP A 54 -13.67 -8.32 -19.36
N TYR A 55 -14.26 -7.27 -18.79
CA TYR A 55 -15.72 -7.14 -18.76
C TYR A 55 -16.31 -6.91 -20.15
N GLU A 56 -15.67 -6.10 -20.99
CA GLU A 56 -16.06 -5.90 -22.39
C GLU A 56 -15.95 -7.21 -23.19
N ALA A 57 -14.89 -8.00 -22.98
CA ALA A 57 -14.73 -9.32 -23.59
C ALA A 57 -15.83 -10.29 -23.14
N PHE A 58 -16.25 -10.22 -21.87
CA PHE A 58 -17.38 -10.96 -21.37
C PHE A 58 -18.70 -10.53 -22.03
N LEU A 59 -18.99 -9.23 -22.08
CA LEU A 59 -20.20 -8.68 -22.70
C LEU A 59 -20.32 -9.02 -24.18
N ALA A 60 -19.19 -9.08 -24.90
CA ALA A 60 -19.17 -9.45 -26.32
C ALA A 60 -19.55 -10.91 -26.58
N ARG A 61 -19.46 -11.78 -25.58
CA ARG A 61 -19.70 -13.24 -25.71
C ARG A 61 -20.93 -13.74 -24.96
N VAL A 62 -21.37 -12.97 -23.97
CA VAL A 62 -22.50 -13.38 -23.12
C VAL A 62 -23.77 -13.52 -23.97
N GLN A 63 -24.50 -14.60 -23.70
CA GLN A 63 -25.82 -14.85 -24.28
C GLN A 63 -26.90 -14.49 -23.27
N THR A 64 -28.03 -14.03 -23.77
CA THR A 64 -29.20 -13.69 -22.96
C THR A 64 -30.41 -14.54 -23.37
N ASP A 65 -31.30 -14.78 -22.42
CA ASP A 65 -32.60 -15.39 -22.70
C ASP A 65 -33.58 -14.38 -23.33
N LYS A 66 -34.82 -14.82 -23.59
CA LYS A 66 -35.86 -13.96 -24.17
C LYS A 66 -36.31 -12.81 -23.25
N GLU A 67 -36.00 -12.92 -21.98
CA GLU A 67 -36.31 -11.94 -20.92
C GLU A 67 -35.14 -10.98 -20.68
N GLY A 68 -34.00 -11.19 -21.37
CA GLY A 68 -32.79 -10.36 -21.23
C GLY A 68 -31.86 -10.77 -20.09
N ASN A 69 -32.12 -11.87 -19.40
CA ASN A 69 -31.24 -12.40 -18.37
C ASN A 69 -30.02 -13.07 -19.01
N LYS A 70 -28.84 -12.87 -18.43
CA LYS A 70 -27.63 -13.52 -18.91
C LYS A 70 -27.69 -15.03 -18.62
N LEU A 71 -27.41 -15.83 -19.64
CA LEU A 71 -27.36 -17.28 -19.52
C LEU A 71 -26.11 -17.71 -18.79
N ASN A 72 -26.24 -18.73 -17.94
CA ASN A 72 -25.09 -19.33 -17.27
C ASN A 72 -24.53 -20.47 -18.15
N ALA A 73 -23.62 -20.14 -19.03
CA ALA A 73 -23.00 -21.08 -19.99
C ALA A 73 -21.72 -21.75 -19.42
N VAL A 74 -21.72 -22.10 -18.12
CA VAL A 74 -20.60 -22.81 -17.50
C VAL A 74 -20.47 -24.20 -18.13
N ARG A 75 -19.27 -24.53 -18.57
CA ARG A 75 -18.87 -25.86 -19.05
C ARG A 75 -17.75 -26.37 -18.16
N LEU A 76 -17.99 -27.50 -17.50
CA LEU A 76 -16.98 -28.15 -16.66
C LEU A 76 -16.31 -29.31 -17.42
N ASP A 77 -15.02 -29.42 -17.26
CA ASP A 77 -14.26 -30.51 -17.87
C ASP A 77 -14.77 -31.87 -17.35
N GLY A 78 -15.07 -32.79 -18.27
CA GLY A 78 -15.63 -34.10 -17.97
C GLY A 78 -17.13 -34.12 -17.60
N LEU A 79 -17.87 -33.00 -17.80
CA LEU A 79 -19.31 -32.93 -17.65
C LEU A 79 -19.95 -32.40 -18.94
N GLU A 80 -20.79 -33.20 -19.60
CA GLU A 80 -21.52 -32.78 -20.80
C GLU A 80 -22.72 -31.87 -20.49
N ALA A 81 -23.34 -32.08 -19.32
CA ALA A 81 -24.52 -31.34 -18.88
C ALA A 81 -24.14 -29.88 -18.54
N THR A 82 -25.00 -28.94 -18.94
CA THR A 82 -24.86 -27.50 -18.71
C THR A 82 -25.97 -26.89 -17.87
N ASP A 83 -26.88 -27.71 -17.39
CA ASP A 83 -27.96 -27.25 -16.52
C ASP A 83 -27.48 -26.93 -15.11
N HIS A 84 -28.20 -26.03 -14.42
CA HIS A 84 -27.81 -25.54 -13.10
C HIS A 84 -27.60 -26.62 -12.05
N LYS A 85 -28.46 -27.68 -12.10
CA LYS A 85 -28.39 -28.74 -11.11
C LYS A 85 -27.15 -29.61 -11.28
N SER A 86 -26.87 -30.05 -12.52
CA SER A 86 -25.69 -30.88 -12.83
C SER A 86 -24.37 -30.12 -12.59
N VAL A 87 -24.28 -28.90 -13.09
CA VAL A 87 -23.12 -28.03 -12.88
C VAL A 87 -22.90 -27.72 -11.40
N GLY A 88 -23.98 -27.34 -10.68
CA GLY A 88 -23.89 -27.04 -9.26
C GLY A 88 -23.48 -28.23 -8.42
N THR A 89 -24.05 -29.42 -8.68
CA THR A 89 -23.65 -30.65 -8.00
C THR A 89 -22.18 -30.98 -8.23
N ARG A 90 -21.70 -30.87 -9.49
CA ARG A 90 -20.29 -31.11 -9.80
C ARG A 90 -19.35 -30.13 -9.09
N LEU A 91 -19.71 -28.86 -9.02
CA LEU A 91 -18.94 -27.85 -8.30
C LEU A 91 -18.91 -28.13 -6.78
N GLN A 92 -20.01 -28.60 -6.20
CA GLN A 92 -20.06 -29.00 -4.79
C GLN A 92 -19.20 -30.23 -4.51
N GLU A 93 -19.11 -31.19 -5.44
CA GLU A 93 -18.20 -32.34 -5.36
C GLU A 93 -16.74 -31.89 -5.42
N ILE A 94 -16.39 -31.00 -6.37
CA ILE A 94 -15.04 -30.42 -6.47
C ILE A 94 -14.70 -29.66 -5.20
N ALA A 95 -15.63 -28.87 -4.66
CA ALA A 95 -15.42 -28.12 -3.43
C ALA A 95 -15.10 -29.01 -2.22
N LYS A 96 -15.68 -30.22 -2.15
CA LYS A 96 -15.43 -31.19 -1.09
C LYS A 96 -14.11 -31.95 -1.29
N ASN A 97 -13.82 -32.35 -2.53
CA ASN A 97 -12.86 -33.42 -2.80
C ASN A 97 -11.58 -32.95 -3.46
N ALA A 98 -11.54 -31.76 -4.08
CA ALA A 98 -10.36 -31.29 -4.79
C ALA A 98 -9.17 -31.12 -3.86
N THR A 99 -7.99 -31.50 -4.36
CA THR A 99 -6.69 -31.26 -3.72
C THR A 99 -5.71 -30.82 -4.79
N THR A 100 -5.36 -29.54 -4.81
CA THR A 100 -4.54 -28.96 -5.87
C THR A 100 -3.09 -28.70 -5.46
N GLY A 101 -2.72 -29.04 -4.22
CA GLY A 101 -1.38 -28.75 -3.71
C GLY A 101 -1.03 -27.27 -3.63
N GLY A 102 -2.04 -26.39 -3.62
CA GLY A 102 -1.82 -24.95 -3.62
C GLY A 102 -1.72 -24.31 -5.01
N GLU A 103 -1.81 -25.12 -6.08
CA GLU A 103 -1.78 -24.65 -7.46
C GLU A 103 -3.19 -24.32 -7.97
N TYR A 104 -3.27 -23.47 -9.01
CA TYR A 104 -4.50 -23.21 -9.73
C TYR A 104 -4.72 -24.30 -10.76
N VAL A 105 -5.81 -25.07 -10.64
CA VAL A 105 -6.15 -26.15 -11.56
C VAL A 105 -7.38 -25.75 -12.36
N ARG A 106 -7.29 -25.83 -13.69
CA ARG A 106 -8.43 -25.59 -14.58
C ARG A 106 -9.47 -26.69 -14.41
N ILE A 107 -10.75 -26.30 -14.33
CA ILE A 107 -11.90 -27.20 -14.18
C ILE A 107 -12.95 -27.00 -15.27
N GLY A 108 -12.80 -26.02 -16.15
CA GLY A 108 -13.74 -25.73 -17.20
C GLY A 108 -13.58 -24.33 -17.78
N GLU A 109 -14.66 -23.83 -18.38
CA GLU A 109 -14.72 -22.48 -18.95
C GLU A 109 -16.11 -21.86 -18.85
N LEU A 110 -16.16 -20.51 -18.87
CA LEU A 110 -17.36 -19.71 -19.03
C LEU A 110 -17.09 -18.59 -20.05
N TYR A 111 -17.78 -18.62 -21.19
CA TYR A 111 -17.61 -17.63 -22.28
C TYR A 111 -16.16 -17.42 -22.73
N GLY A 112 -15.36 -18.51 -22.71
CA GLY A 112 -13.94 -18.51 -23.06
C GLY A 112 -13.00 -18.05 -21.94
N PHE A 113 -13.52 -17.75 -20.76
CA PHE A 113 -12.72 -17.54 -19.55
C PHE A 113 -12.47 -18.87 -18.84
N PRO A 114 -11.22 -19.26 -18.58
CA PRO A 114 -10.91 -20.45 -17.80
C PRO A 114 -11.48 -20.36 -16.39
N LEU A 115 -12.03 -21.48 -15.91
CA LEU A 115 -12.49 -21.65 -14.53
C LEU A 115 -11.46 -22.46 -13.76
N LEU A 116 -11.09 -21.94 -12.60
CA LEU A 116 -10.01 -22.51 -11.79
C LEU A 116 -10.51 -22.86 -10.39
N VAL A 117 -9.91 -23.93 -9.81
CA VAL A 117 -10.00 -24.24 -8.39
C VAL A 117 -8.61 -24.21 -7.77
N LYS A 118 -8.52 -23.81 -6.51
CA LYS A 118 -7.29 -23.83 -5.72
C LYS A 118 -7.60 -24.28 -4.30
N THR A 119 -6.84 -25.26 -3.82
CA THR A 119 -6.90 -25.71 -2.43
C THR A 119 -5.96 -24.85 -1.58
N GLU A 120 -6.48 -24.21 -0.54
CA GLU A 120 -5.71 -23.41 0.41
C GLU A 120 -5.86 -23.97 1.82
N PRO A 121 -4.78 -24.00 2.64
CA PRO A 121 -4.91 -24.32 4.05
C PRO A 121 -5.66 -23.18 4.76
N GLN A 122 -6.57 -23.51 5.65
CA GLN A 122 -7.28 -22.56 6.51
C GLN A 122 -7.24 -23.06 7.94
N LEU A 123 -6.97 -22.19 8.89
CA LEU A 123 -7.08 -22.52 10.31
C LEU A 123 -8.54 -22.30 10.76
N LYS A 124 -9.20 -23.37 11.20
CA LYS A 124 -10.54 -23.32 11.75
C LYS A 124 -10.54 -24.02 13.10
N ASP A 125 -10.94 -23.32 14.16
CA ASP A 125 -11.00 -23.85 15.53
C ASP A 125 -9.67 -24.51 15.98
N GLY A 126 -8.53 -23.91 15.60
CA GLY A 126 -7.19 -24.42 15.93
C GLY A 126 -6.76 -25.64 15.10
N LYS A 127 -7.56 -26.09 14.14
CA LYS A 127 -7.23 -27.19 13.24
C LYS A 127 -7.03 -26.67 11.82
N GLU A 128 -6.00 -27.21 11.15
CA GLU A 128 -5.82 -26.94 9.72
C GLU A 128 -6.86 -27.72 8.92
N VAL A 129 -7.67 -26.98 8.16
CA VAL A 129 -8.66 -27.53 7.21
C VAL A 129 -8.32 -27.06 5.80
N LYS A 130 -8.69 -27.84 4.81
CA LYS A 130 -8.53 -27.47 3.39
C LYS A 130 -9.77 -26.72 2.92
N LEU A 131 -9.56 -25.59 2.24
CA LEU A 131 -10.62 -24.82 1.61
C LEU A 131 -10.35 -24.76 0.10
N ASN A 132 -11.31 -25.22 -0.69
CA ASN A 132 -11.28 -25.08 -2.14
C ASN A 132 -11.93 -23.75 -2.55
N ARG A 133 -11.16 -22.90 -3.24
CA ARG A 133 -11.65 -21.64 -3.79
C ARG A 133 -11.72 -21.69 -5.29
N PHE A 134 -12.71 -21.02 -5.86
CA PHE A 134 -13.05 -21.01 -7.26
C PHE A 134 -12.82 -19.63 -7.87
N PHE A 135 -12.28 -19.60 -9.09
CA PHE A 135 -11.88 -18.38 -9.77
C PHE A 135 -12.27 -18.40 -11.24
N VAL A 136 -12.55 -17.24 -11.79
CA VAL A 136 -12.60 -17.00 -13.24
C VAL A 136 -11.33 -16.28 -13.64
N GLU A 137 -10.59 -16.80 -14.60
CA GLU A 137 -9.31 -16.25 -15.04
C GLU A 137 -9.48 -15.30 -16.22
N GLY A 138 -9.23 -14.02 -15.98
CA GLY A 138 -9.01 -13.00 -16.98
C GLY A 138 -7.62 -12.40 -16.79
N ALA A 139 -7.47 -11.10 -16.99
CA ALA A 139 -6.26 -10.39 -16.58
C ALA A 139 -6.03 -10.51 -15.06
N PHE A 140 -7.10 -10.72 -14.33
CA PHE A 140 -7.10 -11.05 -12.91
C PHE A 140 -7.87 -12.35 -12.66
N LYS A 141 -7.74 -12.91 -11.45
CA LYS A 141 -8.55 -14.04 -11.00
C LYS A 141 -9.73 -13.52 -10.19
N TYR A 142 -10.90 -13.49 -10.84
CA TYR A 142 -12.14 -12.99 -10.26
C TYR A 142 -12.82 -14.02 -9.39
N THR A 143 -13.42 -13.59 -8.30
CA THR A 143 -14.15 -14.45 -7.36
C THR A 143 -15.50 -13.86 -7.01
N TYR A 144 -16.44 -14.74 -6.68
CA TYR A 144 -17.70 -14.42 -6.01
C TYR A 144 -17.72 -15.12 -4.66
N ASN A 145 -18.32 -14.49 -3.64
CA ASN A 145 -18.38 -15.05 -2.29
C ASN A 145 -17.03 -15.59 -1.78
N ASN A 146 -15.97 -14.78 -1.95
CA ASN A 146 -14.59 -15.14 -1.58
C ASN A 146 -14.11 -16.48 -2.18
N GLY A 147 -14.63 -16.85 -3.35
CA GLY A 147 -14.32 -18.11 -4.03
C GLY A 147 -15.02 -19.34 -3.47
N GLN A 148 -15.92 -19.19 -2.52
CA GLN A 148 -16.64 -20.32 -1.93
C GLN A 148 -17.90 -20.67 -2.73
N ILE A 149 -18.15 -21.97 -2.89
CA ILE A 149 -19.34 -22.49 -3.55
C ILE A 149 -20.47 -22.67 -2.53
N ALA A 150 -21.70 -22.35 -2.95
CA ALA A 150 -22.90 -22.60 -2.14
C ALA A 150 -23.14 -24.10 -2.00
N MET A 151 -23.00 -24.66 -0.80
CA MET A 151 -23.10 -26.12 -0.57
C MET A 151 -24.51 -26.60 -0.40
N ALA A 152 -25.47 -25.72 -0.10
CA ALA A 152 -26.88 -26.09 0.12
C ALA A 152 -27.77 -25.85 -1.11
N ASP A 153 -27.29 -25.13 -2.11
CA ASP A 153 -28.04 -24.69 -3.30
C ASP A 153 -27.23 -24.89 -4.57
N THR A 154 -27.62 -25.84 -5.39
CA THR A 154 -26.95 -26.16 -6.66
C THR A 154 -27.09 -25.05 -7.70
N LYS A 155 -28.19 -24.32 -7.73
CA LYS A 155 -28.36 -23.17 -8.63
C LYS A 155 -27.42 -22.04 -8.24
N ALA A 156 -27.37 -21.70 -6.96
CA ALA A 156 -26.44 -20.69 -6.45
C ALA A 156 -24.97 -21.12 -6.68
N ALA A 157 -24.64 -22.40 -6.50
CA ALA A 157 -23.34 -22.95 -6.79
C ALA A 157 -22.96 -22.76 -8.28
N SER A 158 -23.86 -23.10 -9.20
CA SER A 158 -23.65 -22.99 -10.64
C SER A 158 -23.46 -21.54 -11.10
N MET A 159 -24.07 -20.56 -10.43
CA MET A 159 -24.02 -19.14 -10.76
C MET A 159 -22.75 -18.44 -10.25
N ASN A 160 -21.90 -19.11 -9.48
CA ASN A 160 -20.74 -18.51 -8.82
C ASN A 160 -19.83 -17.77 -9.79
N PHE A 161 -19.49 -18.37 -10.92
CA PHE A 161 -18.58 -17.80 -11.91
C PHE A 161 -19.22 -16.65 -12.70
N LEU A 162 -20.48 -16.77 -13.09
CA LEU A 162 -21.20 -15.69 -13.77
C LEU A 162 -21.28 -14.46 -12.86
N ASN A 163 -21.64 -14.67 -11.59
CA ASN A 163 -21.66 -13.60 -10.59
C ASN A 163 -20.29 -12.95 -10.37
N ALA A 164 -19.21 -13.72 -10.47
CA ALA A 164 -17.86 -13.17 -10.39
C ALA A 164 -17.55 -12.20 -11.54
N LEU A 165 -17.92 -12.52 -12.77
CA LEU A 165 -17.77 -11.63 -13.92
C LEU A 165 -18.69 -10.41 -13.84
N GLU A 166 -19.94 -10.59 -13.45
CA GLU A 166 -20.90 -9.49 -13.29
C GLU A 166 -20.53 -8.49 -12.20
N ARG A 167 -19.64 -8.89 -11.31
CA ARG A 167 -19.13 -8.03 -10.24
C ARG A 167 -18.00 -7.11 -10.66
N ILE A 168 -17.38 -7.35 -11.83
CA ILE A 168 -16.24 -6.57 -12.32
C ILE A 168 -16.53 -5.06 -12.36
N PRO A 169 -17.69 -4.55 -12.87
CA PRO A 169 -17.97 -3.12 -12.85
C PRO A 169 -17.92 -2.50 -11.46
N LYS A 170 -18.42 -3.22 -10.44
CA LYS A 170 -18.35 -2.75 -9.05
C LYS A 170 -16.91 -2.64 -8.54
N LEU A 171 -16.04 -3.57 -8.93
CA LEU A 171 -14.60 -3.50 -8.61
C LEU A 171 -13.94 -2.31 -9.28
N VAL A 172 -14.25 -2.04 -10.54
CA VAL A 172 -13.78 -0.87 -11.28
C VAL A 172 -14.19 0.43 -10.59
N GLU A 173 -15.45 0.54 -10.17
CA GLU A 173 -15.93 1.74 -9.46
C GLU A 173 -15.24 1.93 -8.09
N GLN A 174 -14.86 0.87 -7.41
CA GLN A 174 -14.09 0.96 -6.17
C GLN A 174 -12.70 1.53 -6.39
N TYR A 175 -11.99 1.09 -7.45
CA TYR A 175 -10.69 1.66 -7.82
C TYR A 175 -10.81 3.14 -8.24
N LYS A 176 -11.84 3.49 -9.00
CA LYS A 176 -12.13 4.89 -9.37
C LYS A 176 -12.39 5.76 -8.13
N ALA A 177 -13.16 5.27 -7.18
CA ALA A 177 -13.44 5.99 -5.93
C ALA A 177 -12.16 6.25 -5.12
N GLN A 178 -11.23 5.28 -5.06
CA GLN A 178 -9.92 5.48 -4.44
C GLN A 178 -9.09 6.53 -5.18
N ASN A 179 -9.12 6.51 -6.51
CA ASN A 179 -8.39 7.46 -7.35
C ASN A 179 -8.80 8.91 -7.10
N VAL A 180 -10.07 9.18 -6.83
CA VAL A 180 -10.56 10.53 -6.47
C VAL A 180 -9.77 11.12 -5.30
N THR A 181 -9.46 10.31 -4.28
CA THR A 181 -8.64 10.75 -3.14
C THR A 181 -7.20 11.03 -3.56
N TYR A 182 -6.60 10.15 -4.34
CA TYR A 182 -5.21 10.33 -4.80
C TYR A 182 -5.06 11.54 -5.71
N GLU A 183 -5.97 11.71 -6.68
CA GLU A 183 -5.99 12.84 -7.61
C GLU A 183 -6.18 14.18 -6.89
N ARG A 184 -6.97 14.22 -5.83
CA ARG A 184 -7.16 15.42 -5.00
C ARG A 184 -5.92 15.74 -4.17
N ASP A 185 -5.31 14.73 -3.55
CA ASP A 185 -4.25 14.93 -2.55
C ASP A 185 -2.86 15.09 -3.19
N ILE A 186 -2.60 14.48 -4.35
CA ILE A 186 -1.31 14.56 -5.06
C ILE A 186 -0.86 16.01 -5.30
N PRO A 187 -1.68 16.92 -5.87
CA PRO A 187 -1.29 18.31 -6.09
C PRO A 187 -0.92 19.03 -4.80
N ILE A 188 -1.68 18.79 -3.71
CA ILE A 188 -1.43 19.40 -2.39
C ILE A 188 -0.09 18.90 -1.82
N LEU A 189 0.19 17.62 -1.96
CA LEU A 189 1.45 17.02 -1.54
C LEU A 189 2.63 17.54 -2.36
N GLN A 190 2.45 17.73 -3.68
CA GLN A 190 3.46 18.32 -4.57
C GLN A 190 3.80 19.74 -4.14
N GLU A 191 2.81 20.56 -3.83
CA GLU A 191 3.00 21.92 -3.32
C GLU A 191 3.78 21.92 -2.00
N THR A 192 3.41 21.05 -1.06
CA THR A 192 4.10 20.91 0.23
C THR A 192 5.54 20.47 0.06
N VAL A 193 5.80 19.51 -0.82
CA VAL A 193 7.17 19.02 -1.12
C VAL A 193 8.01 20.09 -1.84
N GLY A 194 7.39 20.87 -2.72
CA GLY A 194 8.05 22.01 -3.40
C GLY A 194 8.30 23.22 -2.49
N GLY A 195 7.61 23.28 -1.33
CA GLY A 195 7.71 24.40 -0.41
C GLY A 195 9.10 24.61 0.20
N VAL A 196 9.43 25.87 0.49
CA VAL A 196 10.66 26.29 1.17
C VAL A 196 10.31 26.91 2.51
N TRP A 197 11.10 26.61 3.54
CA TRP A 197 10.92 27.25 4.84
C TRP A 197 11.31 28.72 4.79
N LYS A 198 10.35 29.62 5.05
CA LYS A 198 10.47 31.07 4.80
C LYS A 198 11.38 31.81 5.78
N LYS A 199 11.71 31.19 6.93
CA LYS A 199 12.48 31.87 8.00
C LYS A 199 13.96 31.43 8.03
N GLU A 200 14.48 30.86 6.96
CA GLU A 200 15.88 30.41 6.90
C GLU A 200 16.86 31.59 7.06
N ASP A 201 16.57 32.72 6.42
CA ASP A 201 17.43 33.91 6.50
C ASP A 201 17.33 34.60 7.87
N GLU A 202 16.14 34.62 8.48
CA GLU A 202 15.96 35.10 9.85
C GLU A 202 16.78 34.26 10.85
N LEU A 203 16.73 32.93 10.71
CA LEU A 203 17.53 32.04 11.55
C LEU A 203 19.03 32.27 11.39
N LYS A 204 19.52 32.46 10.16
CA LYS A 204 20.93 32.77 9.89
C LYS A 204 21.33 34.08 10.51
N ALA A 205 20.54 35.14 10.37
CA ALA A 205 20.78 36.44 10.95
C ALA A 205 20.87 36.36 12.48
N LEU A 206 19.89 35.73 13.14
CA LEU A 206 19.91 35.55 14.59
C LEU A 206 21.11 34.75 15.10
N LYS A 207 21.52 33.70 14.38
CA LYS A 207 22.75 32.96 14.70
C LYS A 207 24.00 33.81 14.60
N ALA A 208 24.08 34.67 13.59
CA ALA A 208 25.20 35.60 13.44
C ALA A 208 25.26 36.62 14.58
N GLU A 209 24.08 37.14 15.03
CA GLU A 209 23.98 38.06 16.18
C GLU A 209 24.42 37.38 17.48
N VAL A 210 23.96 36.14 17.74
CA VAL A 210 24.39 35.35 18.90
C VAL A 210 25.92 35.18 18.89
N ALA A 211 26.51 34.80 17.75
CA ALA A 211 27.95 34.62 17.62
C ALA A 211 28.73 35.94 17.84
N ALA A 212 28.20 37.08 17.36
CA ALA A 212 28.80 38.39 17.59
C ALA A 212 28.77 38.79 19.07
N LEU A 213 27.64 38.58 19.75
CA LEU A 213 27.53 38.84 21.20
C LEU A 213 28.45 37.91 22.01
N GLU A 214 28.56 36.66 21.62
CA GLU A 214 29.46 35.70 22.28
C GLU A 214 30.93 36.16 22.21
N ARG A 215 31.39 36.56 21.02
CA ARG A 215 32.73 37.14 20.86
C ARG A 215 32.95 38.40 21.69
N LYS A 216 31.96 39.29 21.75
CA LYS A 216 32.00 40.52 22.57
C LYS A 216 32.12 40.18 24.05
N ILE A 217 31.36 39.24 24.55
CA ILE A 217 31.37 38.79 25.94
C ILE A 217 32.75 38.14 26.24
N GLN A 218 33.28 37.31 25.37
CA GLN A 218 34.60 36.68 25.54
C GLN A 218 35.70 37.71 25.61
N LEU A 219 35.69 38.73 24.76
CA LEU A 219 36.67 39.83 24.77
C LEU A 219 36.55 40.65 26.06
N THR A 220 35.37 40.81 26.64
CA THR A 220 35.16 41.57 27.88
C THR A 220 35.60 40.80 29.11
N LEU A 221 35.56 39.44 29.06
CA LEU A 221 35.92 38.54 30.15
C LEU A 221 37.39 38.07 30.04
N ALA A 222 38.07 38.29 28.93
CA ALA A 222 39.49 37.93 28.77
C ALA A 222 40.36 38.78 29.72
N PRO A 223 41.22 38.19 30.55
CA PRO A 223 42.19 38.94 31.34
C PRO A 223 43.13 39.71 30.38
N PRO A 224 43.61 40.91 30.79
CA PRO A 224 44.56 41.67 29.97
C PRO A 224 45.77 40.79 29.65
N ALA A 225 46.12 40.75 28.36
CA ALA A 225 47.22 39.94 27.86
C ALA A 225 48.51 40.31 28.59
N PRO A 226 49.32 39.37 29.11
CA PRO A 226 50.67 39.67 29.53
C PRO A 226 51.51 40.04 28.36
N GLU A 227 52.24 41.15 28.51
CA GLU A 227 53.17 41.67 27.46
C GLU A 227 54.17 40.60 27.05
N ALA A 228 54.50 40.66 25.77
CA ALA A 228 55.29 39.73 25.00
C ALA A 228 56.59 39.24 25.68
N GLY A 229 56.70 37.93 25.75
CA GLY A 229 57.96 37.22 25.91
C GLY A 229 57.99 36.09 24.88
N GLN A 230 58.98 36.17 24.04
CA GLN A 230 59.30 35.22 22.98
C GLN A 230 59.59 33.83 23.55
N GLU A 231 59.21 32.77 22.85
CA GLU A 231 60.04 31.68 22.30
C GLU A 231 59.33 30.32 22.24
N GLN A 232 59.30 29.88 20.99
CA GLN A 232 59.71 28.56 20.44
C GLN A 232 58.95 27.26 20.82
N THR A 233 58.46 26.70 19.70
CA THR A 233 58.56 25.31 19.20
C THR A 233 58.02 24.17 20.09
N ASP A 234 57.10 23.40 19.62
CA ASP A 234 57.28 22.15 18.87
C ASP A 234 55.93 21.46 18.67
N GLY A 235 55.81 20.78 17.57
CA GLY A 235 54.59 20.10 17.15
C GLY A 235 54.30 18.81 17.90
N VAL A 236 53.05 18.47 17.90
CA VAL A 236 52.60 17.04 17.82
C VAL A 236 51.21 17.01 17.17
N GLN A 237 51.14 16.29 16.06
CA GLN A 237 49.92 15.82 15.45
C GLN A 237 49.20 14.86 16.37
N GLN A 238 47.89 14.97 16.49
CA GLN A 238 47.03 13.80 16.79
C GLN A 238 45.68 13.89 16.09
N GLU A 239 45.51 12.92 15.24
CA GLU A 239 44.25 12.51 14.61
C GLU A 239 43.20 12.15 15.67
N GLY A 240 41.98 12.59 15.46
CA GLY A 240 40.85 12.20 16.31
C GLY A 240 39.63 11.95 15.44
N GLY A 241 39.33 10.66 15.28
CA GLY A 241 38.35 10.08 14.37
C GLY A 241 36.94 10.60 14.49
N GLN A 242 36.33 10.72 13.37
CA GLN A 242 34.90 10.88 13.16
C GLN A 242 34.18 9.57 13.52
N ARG A 243 33.26 9.64 14.44
CA ARG A 243 32.31 8.57 14.71
C ARG A 243 31.01 8.91 13.97
N GLU A 244 30.79 8.25 12.84
CA GLU A 244 29.51 8.22 12.15
C GLU A 244 28.45 7.54 13.04
N GLN A 245 27.41 8.26 13.37
CA GLN A 245 26.19 7.68 13.95
C GLN A 245 25.23 7.34 12.80
N GLN A 246 24.96 6.05 12.65
CA GLN A 246 23.92 5.51 11.76
C GLN A 246 22.53 5.94 12.22
N PRO A 247 21.60 6.25 11.33
CA PRO A 247 20.22 6.58 11.70
C PRO A 247 19.42 5.32 11.96
N GLU A 248 18.76 5.32 13.11
CA GLU A 248 17.79 4.32 13.58
C GLU A 248 16.57 4.25 12.65
N VAL A 249 16.26 3.04 12.15
CA VAL A 249 15.14 2.76 11.25
C VAL A 249 13.84 2.70 12.04
N VAL A 250 13.02 3.74 11.94
CA VAL A 250 11.66 3.78 12.49
C VAL A 250 10.73 2.95 11.61
N ARG A 251 10.16 1.88 12.19
CA ARG A 251 9.14 1.04 11.55
C ARG A 251 7.81 1.79 11.44
N ARG A 252 7.24 1.79 10.25
CA ARG A 252 5.95 2.40 9.91
C ARG A 252 4.78 1.50 10.25
N GLY A 253 3.74 2.11 10.82
CA GLY A 253 2.39 1.55 10.79
C GLY A 253 1.75 1.83 9.43
N THR A 254 1.19 0.81 8.81
CA THR A 254 0.50 0.87 7.53
C THR A 254 -1.00 1.06 7.76
N ASP A 255 -1.62 1.97 6.99
CA ASP A 255 -3.08 2.13 6.90
C ASP A 255 -3.66 0.89 6.18
N THR A 256 -4.23 -0.04 6.94
CA THR A 256 -4.56 -1.41 6.50
C THR A 256 -6.00 -1.57 6.01
N ASP A 257 -6.91 -0.63 6.28
CA ASP A 257 -8.36 -0.88 6.12
C ASP A 257 -8.90 -0.87 4.67
N SER A 258 -8.25 -0.16 3.74
CA SER A 258 -8.71 -0.13 2.34
C SER A 258 -8.07 -1.21 1.46
N GLU A 259 -6.86 -1.66 1.81
CA GLU A 259 -6.17 -2.73 1.07
C GLU A 259 -6.78 -4.12 1.35
N ASP A 260 -7.28 -4.36 2.55
CA ASP A 260 -7.83 -5.65 2.96
C ASP A 260 -9.15 -5.98 2.23
N PHE A 261 -9.97 -4.98 1.93
CA PHE A 261 -11.20 -5.20 1.17
C PHE A 261 -10.93 -5.62 -0.28
N ILE A 262 -9.94 -5.03 -0.93
CA ILE A 262 -9.56 -5.36 -2.32
C ILE A 262 -8.89 -6.72 -2.38
N ARG A 263 -8.01 -7.05 -1.43
CA ARG A 263 -7.34 -8.36 -1.32
C ARG A 263 -8.33 -9.51 -1.11
N SER A 264 -9.45 -9.27 -0.44
CA SER A 264 -10.48 -10.29 -0.23
C SER A 264 -11.34 -10.58 -1.47
N HIS A 265 -11.35 -9.69 -2.47
CA HIS A 265 -12.24 -9.75 -3.63
C HIS A 265 -11.54 -9.90 -4.97
N VAL A 266 -10.25 -9.57 -5.05
CA VAL A 266 -9.43 -9.68 -6.27
C VAL A 266 -8.05 -10.20 -5.93
N LEU A 267 -7.72 -11.40 -6.39
CA LEU A 267 -6.37 -11.94 -6.34
C LEU A 267 -5.58 -11.44 -7.55
N VAL A 268 -4.78 -10.39 -7.35
CA VAL A 268 -3.81 -9.92 -8.35
C VAL A 268 -2.57 -10.80 -8.24
N VAL A 269 -2.41 -11.72 -9.17
CA VAL A 269 -1.17 -12.50 -9.27
C VAL A 269 -0.17 -11.71 -10.10
N ARG A 270 0.83 -11.14 -9.43
CA ARG A 270 2.01 -10.59 -10.11
C ARG A 270 2.97 -11.74 -10.43
N PRO A 271 3.51 -11.83 -11.66
CA PRO A 271 4.61 -12.76 -11.93
C PRO A 271 5.83 -12.34 -11.10
N GLY A 272 6.27 -13.21 -10.18
CA GLY A 272 7.54 -13.04 -9.47
C GLY A 272 7.52 -12.58 -8.01
N MET A 273 6.37 -12.43 -7.35
CA MET A 273 6.33 -12.16 -5.90
C MET A 273 6.06 -13.40 -5.07
N GLN A 274 7.00 -13.73 -4.19
CA GLN A 274 6.82 -14.72 -3.14
C GLN A 274 5.79 -14.20 -2.11
N ARG A 275 4.92 -15.09 -1.63
CA ARG A 275 3.83 -14.80 -0.70
C ARG A 275 4.34 -14.42 0.68
N GLU A 276 3.86 -13.30 1.20
CA GLU A 276 3.75 -13.10 2.63
C GLU A 276 2.36 -13.58 3.10
N THR A 277 2.35 -14.52 4.01
CA THR A 277 1.14 -15.06 4.65
C THR A 277 0.62 -14.04 5.66
N SER A 278 -0.48 -13.34 5.34
CA SER A 278 -1.16 -12.50 6.32
C SER A 278 -2.08 -13.35 7.20
N HIS A 279 -1.79 -13.40 8.49
CA HIS A 279 -2.67 -13.93 9.53
C HIS A 279 -3.90 -13.02 9.68
N HIS A 280 -5.07 -13.56 9.40
CA HIS A 280 -6.34 -12.89 9.69
C HIS A 280 -6.89 -13.38 11.03
N GLN A 281 -6.84 -12.52 12.05
CA GLN A 281 -7.62 -12.75 13.28
C GLN A 281 -9.07 -12.37 13.03
N GLY A 282 -9.95 -13.35 13.09
CA GLY A 282 -11.39 -13.16 12.98
C GLY A 282 -11.94 -12.39 14.17
N MET A 283 -12.72 -11.35 13.90
CA MET A 283 -13.57 -10.69 14.88
C MET A 283 -14.88 -11.45 15.00
N LYS A 284 -15.21 -11.85 16.24
CA LYS A 284 -16.51 -12.38 16.65
C LYS A 284 -17.52 -11.24 16.72
N ILE A 285 -18.66 -11.42 16.12
CA ILE A 285 -19.98 -11.06 16.67
C ILE A 285 -20.91 -12.21 16.37
#